data_3f580ac735419ff2559a5a968a4594b9
#
_entry.id   3f580ac735419ff2559a5a968a4594b9
#
_cell.length_a   1.000
_cell.length_b   1.000
_cell.length_c   1.000
_cell.angle_alpha   90.00
_cell.angle_beta   90.00
_cell.angle_gamma   90.00
#
_symmetry.space_group_name_H-M   'P 1'
#
loop_
_entity.id
_entity.type
_entity.pdbx_description
1 polymer ?
#
loop_
_entity_poly.entity_id
_entity_poly.type
_entity_poly.pdbx_seq_one_letter_code
_entity_poly.pdbx_strand_id
1 'polypeptide(L)'
;MNANILYIALLAAGASFVQRTIGFGFGIFIMTALPFLMPSYGEAVTLSGLLSLTSATVVMIKYVKYVNWRRLLPIVAAFVVFSSAAIILLDKIEGRSMRMILGIMLIVISLYFSFFKARLQKIIRPTAGWQLGVGTASGVMGGLFGMHGPPVVLYLVASEPDKDHYMGMIQTYAVITNIVMVIVRACNGYVTPAVGSTFIYALSGLAVGVLAGNWAYKRIPNRIFTYLVYAYIGISGIIIFFTA
;
A
#
# COMPACT_ATOMS: atom_id res chain seq x y z
N MET A 1 -17.59 -19.52 12.09
CA MET A 1 -16.64 -18.44 11.69
C MET A 1 -16.23 -18.76 10.27
N ASN A 2 -16.60 -17.93 9.32
CA ASN A 2 -16.43 -18.25 7.91
C ASN A 2 -14.95 -18.39 7.57
N ALA A 3 -14.56 -19.41 6.80
CA ALA A 3 -13.18 -19.65 6.35
C ALA A 3 -12.52 -18.38 5.77
N ASN A 4 -13.30 -17.57 5.07
CA ASN A 4 -12.84 -16.31 4.50
C ASN A 4 -12.28 -15.31 5.54
N ILE A 5 -12.86 -15.25 6.75
CA ILE A 5 -12.40 -14.35 7.82
C ILE A 5 -11.00 -14.76 8.31
N LEU A 6 -10.76 -16.06 8.47
CA LEU A 6 -9.46 -16.57 8.86
C LEU A 6 -8.41 -16.29 7.78
N TYR A 7 -8.75 -16.49 6.50
CA TYR A 7 -7.85 -16.15 5.39
C TYR A 7 -7.52 -14.65 5.36
N ILE A 8 -8.50 -13.77 5.58
CA ILE A 8 -8.27 -12.31 5.63
C ILE A 8 -7.38 -11.93 6.82
N ALA A 9 -7.57 -12.54 7.98
CA ALA A 9 -6.70 -12.33 9.15
C ALA A 9 -5.25 -12.77 8.86
N LEU A 10 -5.04 -13.91 8.20
CA LEU A 10 -3.71 -14.37 7.78
C LEU A 10 -3.08 -13.44 6.73
N LEU A 11 -3.87 -12.96 5.77
CA LEU A 11 -3.41 -11.96 4.81
C LEU A 11 -3.02 -10.65 5.48
N ALA A 12 -3.81 -10.18 6.45
CA ALA A 12 -3.50 -8.99 7.21
C ALA A 12 -2.21 -9.16 8.04
N ALA A 13 -1.99 -10.35 8.60
CA ALA A 13 -0.73 -10.70 9.28
C ALA A 13 0.47 -10.66 8.32
N GLY A 14 0.37 -11.27 7.15
CA GLY A 14 1.41 -11.21 6.12
C GLY A 14 1.68 -9.78 5.63
N ALA A 15 0.62 -9.01 5.34
CA ALA A 15 0.73 -7.64 4.86
C ALA A 15 1.40 -6.70 5.89
N SER A 16 1.00 -6.80 7.16
CA SER A 16 1.59 -6.00 8.24
C SER A 16 3.03 -6.42 8.56
N PHE A 17 3.35 -7.71 8.46
CA PHE A 17 4.71 -8.23 8.56
C PHE A 17 5.60 -7.64 7.46
N VAL A 18 5.15 -7.66 6.19
CA VAL A 18 5.86 -7.06 5.04
C VAL A 18 6.07 -5.57 5.25
N GLN A 19 5.00 -4.82 5.56
CA GLN A 19 5.10 -3.38 5.80
C GLN A 19 6.07 -3.06 6.93
N ARG A 20 6.05 -3.83 8.00
CA ARG A 20 6.92 -3.59 9.15
C ARG A 20 8.40 -3.87 8.86
N THR A 21 8.69 -4.85 8.01
CA THR A 21 10.07 -5.22 7.66
C THR A 21 10.68 -4.34 6.57
N ILE A 22 9.90 -3.95 5.56
CA ILE A 22 10.38 -3.17 4.40
C ILE A 22 10.05 -1.68 4.53
N GLY A 23 9.05 -1.31 5.34
CA GLY A 23 8.55 0.06 5.47
C GLY A 23 7.36 0.39 4.57
N PHE A 24 7.00 -0.47 3.60
CA PHE A 24 5.87 -0.32 2.70
C PHE A 24 5.37 -1.69 2.21
N GLY A 25 4.36 -1.71 1.34
CA GLY A 25 3.92 -2.92 0.66
C GLY A 25 2.68 -3.58 1.26
N PHE A 26 2.08 -3.01 2.31
CA PHE A 26 0.84 -3.53 2.90
C PHE A 26 -0.24 -3.74 1.84
N GLY A 27 -0.63 -2.66 1.13
CA GLY A 27 -1.64 -2.72 0.10
C GLY A 27 -1.29 -3.67 -1.04
N ILE A 28 -0.01 -3.68 -1.47
CA ILE A 28 0.44 -4.57 -2.52
C ILE A 28 0.25 -6.04 -2.12
N PHE A 29 0.67 -6.40 -0.90
CA PHE A 29 0.58 -7.77 -0.42
C PHE A 29 -0.87 -8.22 -0.22
N ILE A 30 -1.69 -7.42 0.46
CA ILE A 30 -3.06 -7.82 0.80
C ILE A 30 -3.97 -7.88 -0.45
N MET A 31 -3.75 -6.99 -1.43
CA MET A 31 -4.53 -6.94 -2.67
C MET A 31 -4.24 -8.12 -3.62
N THR A 32 -3.25 -8.97 -3.33
CA THR A 32 -3.03 -10.21 -4.09
C THR A 32 -4.18 -11.21 -3.95
N ALA A 33 -4.93 -11.19 -2.85
CA ALA A 33 -6.01 -12.13 -2.60
C ALA A 33 -7.32 -11.48 -2.11
N LEU A 34 -7.24 -10.29 -1.48
CA LEU A 34 -8.42 -9.64 -0.89
C LEU A 34 -9.57 -9.38 -1.88
N PRO A 35 -9.33 -9.05 -3.18
CA PRO A 35 -10.40 -8.87 -4.17
C PRO A 35 -11.24 -10.11 -4.46
N PHE A 36 -10.77 -11.29 -4.08
CA PHE A 36 -11.50 -12.56 -4.22
C PHE A 36 -12.25 -12.96 -2.94
N LEU A 37 -11.96 -12.30 -1.83
CA LEU A 37 -12.51 -12.63 -0.50
C LEU A 37 -13.57 -11.64 -0.03
N MET A 38 -13.64 -10.45 -0.66
CA MET A 38 -14.62 -9.41 -0.35
C MET A 38 -15.74 -9.36 -1.38
N PRO A 39 -16.96 -8.90 -1.00
CA PRO A 39 -18.12 -8.85 -1.89
C PRO A 39 -17.89 -8.02 -3.16
N SER A 40 -17.13 -6.94 -3.05
CA SER A 40 -16.79 -6.07 -4.19
C SER A 40 -15.32 -5.65 -4.17
N TYR A 41 -14.82 -5.25 -5.34
CA TYR A 41 -13.46 -4.73 -5.47
C TYR A 41 -13.26 -3.45 -4.65
N GLY A 42 -14.25 -2.54 -4.66
CA GLY A 42 -14.22 -1.30 -3.88
C GLY A 42 -14.14 -1.54 -2.38
N GLU A 43 -14.89 -2.54 -1.86
CA GLU A 43 -14.82 -2.96 -0.46
C GLU A 43 -13.45 -3.55 -0.10
N ALA A 44 -12.88 -4.37 -1.00
CA ALA A 44 -11.54 -4.94 -0.80
C ALA A 44 -10.48 -3.83 -0.65
N VAL A 45 -10.49 -2.84 -1.55
CA VAL A 45 -9.54 -1.71 -1.47
C VAL A 45 -9.79 -0.85 -0.23
N THR A 46 -11.06 -0.69 0.19
CA THR A 46 -11.42 0.06 1.42
C THR A 46 -10.89 -0.64 2.67
N LEU A 47 -11.09 -1.95 2.78
CA LEU A 47 -10.57 -2.74 3.89
C LEU A 47 -9.04 -2.71 3.94
N SER A 48 -8.37 -2.83 2.78
CA SER A 48 -6.92 -2.67 2.67
C SER A 48 -6.46 -1.32 3.20
N GLY A 49 -7.15 -0.23 2.85
CA GLY A 49 -6.86 1.13 3.32
C GLY A 49 -7.00 1.29 4.84
N LEU A 50 -8.08 0.77 5.43
CA LEU A 50 -8.31 0.80 6.88
C LEU A 50 -7.22 0.05 7.66
N LEU A 51 -6.87 -1.14 7.21
CA LEU A 51 -5.83 -1.96 7.83
C LEU A 51 -4.44 -1.33 7.66
N SER A 52 -4.14 -0.78 6.47
CA SER A 52 -2.90 -0.07 6.19
C SER A 52 -2.78 1.20 7.05
N LEU A 53 -3.88 1.96 7.22
CA LEU A 53 -3.94 3.12 8.11
C LEU A 53 -3.57 2.73 9.54
N THR A 54 -4.19 1.69 10.08
CA THR A 54 -3.92 1.21 11.43
C THR A 54 -2.46 0.80 11.60
N SER A 55 -1.92 0.01 10.67
CA SER A 55 -0.53 -0.44 10.68
C SER A 55 0.46 0.74 10.58
N ALA A 56 0.20 1.68 9.67
CA ALA A 56 1.07 2.86 9.47
C ALA A 56 1.06 3.79 10.68
N THR A 57 -0.10 4.00 11.33
CA THR A 57 -0.24 4.87 12.50
C THR A 57 0.64 4.39 13.66
N VAL A 58 0.66 3.10 13.94
CA VAL A 58 1.50 2.51 15.00
C VAL A 58 2.99 2.84 14.79
N VAL A 59 3.45 2.86 13.54
CA VAL A 59 4.84 3.17 13.21
C VAL A 59 5.08 4.67 13.15
N MET A 60 4.14 5.44 12.58
CA MET A 60 4.24 6.90 12.44
C MET A 60 4.48 7.60 13.77
N ILE A 61 3.77 7.21 14.83
CA ILE A 61 3.88 7.83 16.16
C ILE A 61 5.35 7.95 16.62
N LYS A 62 6.16 6.94 16.30
CA LYS A 62 7.59 6.92 16.69
C LYS A 62 8.46 7.85 15.84
N TYR A 63 8.11 8.02 14.55
CA TYR A 63 9.00 8.64 13.56
C TYR A 63 8.50 9.99 13.02
N VAL A 64 7.30 10.46 13.43
CA VAL A 64 6.69 11.71 12.92
C VAL A 64 7.57 12.95 13.12
N LYS A 65 8.41 12.98 14.15
CA LYS A 65 9.35 14.07 14.43
C LYS A 65 10.42 14.26 13.36
N TYR A 66 10.68 13.27 12.52
CA TYR A 66 11.66 13.30 11.43
C TYR A 66 11.06 13.72 10.09
N VAL A 67 9.79 14.14 10.05
CA VAL A 67 9.09 14.49 8.80
C VAL A 67 9.52 15.83 8.25
N ASN A 68 9.93 15.82 6.99
CA ASN A 68 10.14 17.05 6.22
C ASN A 68 8.85 17.46 5.50
N TRP A 69 8.05 18.29 6.14
CA TRP A 69 6.75 18.74 5.64
C TRP A 69 6.84 19.47 4.30
N ARG A 70 7.90 20.23 4.05
CA ARG A 70 8.08 20.96 2.78
C ARG A 70 8.19 20.01 1.58
N ARG A 71 8.75 18.83 1.78
CA ARG A 71 8.86 17.80 0.75
C ARG A 71 7.63 16.92 0.68
N LEU A 72 6.95 16.68 1.81
CA LEU A 72 5.80 15.79 1.89
C LEU A 72 4.53 16.44 1.33
N LEU A 73 4.27 17.70 1.64
CA LEU A 73 3.03 18.40 1.28
C LEU A 73 2.74 18.43 -0.23
N PRO A 74 3.69 18.72 -1.14
CA PRO A 74 3.40 18.67 -2.59
C PRO A 74 3.01 17.28 -3.07
N ILE A 75 3.64 16.23 -2.53
CA ILE A 75 3.32 14.82 -2.84
C ILE A 75 1.89 14.51 -2.39
N VAL A 76 1.54 14.87 -1.16
CA VAL A 76 0.20 14.66 -0.58
C VAL A 76 -0.86 15.46 -1.34
N ALA A 77 -0.59 16.71 -1.69
CA ALA A 77 -1.53 17.55 -2.43
C ALA A 77 -1.88 16.95 -3.80
N ALA A 78 -0.87 16.55 -4.57
CA ALA A 78 -1.10 15.85 -5.83
C ALA A 78 -1.83 14.52 -5.62
N PHE A 79 -1.44 13.75 -4.59
CA PHE A 79 -2.10 12.50 -4.25
C PHE A 79 -3.60 12.70 -3.98
N VAL A 80 -3.98 13.67 -3.18
CA VAL A 80 -5.40 13.93 -2.81
C VAL A 80 -6.25 14.15 -4.05
N VAL A 81 -5.78 15.00 -4.97
CA VAL A 81 -6.51 15.32 -6.21
C VAL A 81 -6.69 14.07 -7.06
N PHE A 82 -5.59 13.37 -7.36
CA PHE A 82 -5.62 12.26 -8.31
C PHE A 82 -6.20 10.98 -7.72
N SER A 83 -6.05 10.73 -6.41
CA SER A 83 -6.69 9.59 -5.77
C SER A 83 -8.20 9.76 -5.65
N SER A 84 -8.68 10.95 -5.35
CA SER A 84 -10.12 11.23 -5.30
C SER A 84 -10.76 11.06 -6.68
N ALA A 85 -10.15 11.61 -7.73
CA ALA A 85 -10.60 11.41 -9.09
C ALA A 85 -10.59 9.92 -9.50
N ALA A 86 -9.55 9.19 -9.15
CA ALA A 86 -9.42 7.77 -9.44
C ALA A 86 -10.46 6.91 -8.70
N ILE A 87 -10.81 7.24 -7.44
CA ILE A 87 -11.84 6.53 -6.68
C ILE A 87 -13.22 6.74 -7.33
N ILE A 88 -13.54 7.96 -7.73
CA ILE A 88 -14.81 8.26 -8.42
C ILE A 88 -14.90 7.54 -9.77
N LEU A 89 -13.77 7.40 -10.47
CA LEU A 89 -13.73 6.66 -11.74
C LEU A 89 -13.89 5.15 -11.53
N LEU A 90 -13.51 4.62 -10.38
CA LEU A 90 -13.60 3.20 -10.05
C LEU A 90 -15.03 2.66 -10.21
N ASP A 91 -16.04 3.45 -9.83
CA ASP A 91 -17.46 3.08 -9.95
C ASP A 91 -17.92 2.81 -11.39
N LYS A 92 -17.19 3.33 -12.36
CA LYS A 92 -17.52 3.21 -13.79
C LYS A 92 -16.84 2.00 -14.47
N ILE A 93 -16.00 1.26 -13.72
CA ILE A 93 -15.20 0.17 -14.27
C ILE A 93 -15.66 -1.15 -13.65
N GLU A 94 -15.93 -2.14 -14.48
CA GLU A 94 -16.30 -3.48 -14.02
C GLU A 94 -15.20 -4.11 -13.16
N GLY A 95 -15.61 -4.78 -12.08
CA GLY A 95 -14.69 -5.40 -11.13
C GLY A 95 -13.73 -6.44 -11.75
N ARG A 96 -14.15 -7.11 -12.82
CA ARG A 96 -13.29 -8.03 -13.60
C ARG A 96 -12.14 -7.29 -14.27
N SER A 97 -12.44 -6.20 -14.98
CA SER A 97 -11.41 -5.36 -15.63
C SER A 97 -10.43 -4.80 -14.60
N MET A 98 -10.93 -4.39 -13.42
CA MET A 98 -10.07 -3.89 -12.34
C MET A 98 -9.12 -4.97 -11.80
N ARG A 99 -9.57 -6.23 -11.67
CA ARG A 99 -8.69 -7.34 -11.27
C ARG A 99 -7.62 -7.62 -12.31
N MET A 100 -7.95 -7.63 -13.60
CA MET A 100 -6.96 -7.81 -14.68
C MET A 100 -5.89 -6.71 -14.65
N ILE A 101 -6.30 -5.44 -14.55
CA ILE A 101 -5.37 -4.30 -14.47
C ILE A 101 -4.52 -4.40 -13.19
N LEU A 102 -5.11 -4.81 -12.07
CA LEU A 102 -4.38 -5.07 -10.83
C LEU A 102 -3.29 -6.13 -11.04
N GLY A 103 -3.62 -7.25 -11.70
CA GLY A 103 -2.65 -8.30 -12.03
C GLY A 103 -1.46 -7.78 -12.84
N ILE A 104 -1.74 -7.01 -13.90
CA ILE A 104 -0.70 -6.34 -14.71
C ILE A 104 0.15 -5.41 -13.85
N MET A 105 -0.48 -4.58 -13.02
CA MET A 105 0.23 -3.63 -12.14
C MET A 105 1.14 -4.34 -11.13
N LEU A 106 0.71 -5.46 -10.56
CA LEU A 106 1.54 -6.26 -9.65
C LEU A 106 2.76 -6.83 -10.36
N ILE A 107 2.61 -7.33 -11.59
CA ILE A 107 3.72 -7.81 -12.43
C ILE A 107 4.70 -6.67 -12.70
N VAL A 108 4.20 -5.52 -13.14
CA VAL A 108 5.02 -4.33 -13.44
C VAL A 108 5.78 -3.86 -12.19
N ILE A 109 5.11 -3.79 -11.04
CA ILE A 109 5.73 -3.40 -9.77
C ILE A 109 6.83 -4.41 -9.38
N SER A 110 6.56 -5.71 -9.49
CA SER A 110 7.53 -6.76 -9.18
C SER A 110 8.79 -6.66 -10.05
N LEU A 111 8.62 -6.57 -11.37
CA LEU A 111 9.73 -6.40 -12.32
C LEU A 111 10.51 -5.10 -12.05
N TYR A 112 9.78 -4.03 -11.79
CA TYR A 112 10.36 -2.73 -11.52
C TYR A 112 11.26 -2.74 -10.28
N PHE A 113 10.77 -3.23 -9.15
CA PHE A 113 11.57 -3.31 -7.92
C PHE A 113 12.72 -4.33 -8.01
N SER A 114 12.56 -5.39 -8.82
CA SER A 114 13.60 -6.41 -8.99
C SER A 114 14.76 -5.91 -9.84
N PHE A 115 14.49 -5.16 -10.92
CA PHE A 115 15.51 -4.86 -11.94
C PHE A 115 15.83 -3.38 -12.10
N PHE A 116 14.88 -2.47 -11.90
CA PHE A 116 15.01 -1.05 -12.28
C PHE A 116 15.19 -0.07 -11.12
N LYS A 117 14.93 -0.50 -9.88
CA LYS A 117 14.99 0.36 -8.68
C LYS A 117 16.29 1.17 -8.60
N ALA A 118 17.44 0.52 -8.72
CA ALA A 118 18.75 1.16 -8.58
C ALA A 118 19.05 2.18 -9.69
N ARG A 119 18.52 1.97 -10.90
CA ARG A 119 18.72 2.87 -12.05
C ARG A 119 17.90 4.14 -11.92
N LEU A 120 16.65 4.01 -11.53
CA LEU A 120 15.73 5.14 -11.36
C LEU A 120 16.07 6.01 -10.15
N GLN A 121 16.56 5.45 -9.07
CA GLN A 121 17.05 6.22 -7.92
C GLN A 121 18.14 7.22 -8.27
N LYS A 122 18.96 6.97 -9.31
CA LYS A 122 19.99 7.88 -9.78
C LYS A 122 19.44 9.09 -10.56
N ILE A 123 18.23 9.00 -11.09
CA ILE A 123 17.59 10.02 -11.93
C ILE A 123 16.66 10.92 -11.10
N ILE A 124 16.09 10.39 -10.04
CA ILE A 124 15.15 11.12 -9.17
C ILE A 124 15.89 12.20 -8.39
N ARG A 125 15.35 13.42 -8.43
CA ARG A 125 15.85 14.58 -7.70
C ARG A 125 14.77 15.17 -6.80
N PRO A 126 15.12 15.78 -5.65
CA PRO A 126 14.15 16.37 -4.72
C PRO A 126 13.62 17.73 -5.23
N THR A 127 13.03 17.74 -6.43
CA THR A 127 12.42 18.92 -7.05
C THR A 127 10.90 18.87 -6.98
N ALA A 128 10.23 20.03 -7.06
CA ALA A 128 8.78 20.13 -7.04
C ALA A 128 8.12 19.31 -8.18
N GLY A 129 8.72 19.26 -9.36
CA GLY A 129 8.22 18.47 -10.48
C GLY A 129 8.20 16.97 -10.17
N TRP A 130 9.27 16.43 -9.55
CA TRP A 130 9.31 15.05 -9.11
C TRP A 130 8.30 14.76 -8.00
N GLN A 131 8.13 15.68 -7.04
CA GLN A 131 7.15 15.54 -5.95
C GLN A 131 5.73 15.45 -6.48
N LEU A 132 5.34 16.35 -7.40
CA LEU A 132 4.03 16.34 -8.02
C LEU A 132 3.82 15.10 -8.89
N GLY A 133 4.79 14.72 -9.72
CA GLY A 133 4.71 13.52 -10.56
C GLY A 133 4.55 12.24 -9.74
N VAL A 134 5.34 12.10 -8.69
CA VAL A 134 5.25 10.97 -7.75
C VAL A 134 3.91 10.95 -7.01
N GLY A 135 3.43 12.11 -6.54
CA GLY A 135 2.14 12.25 -5.91
C GLY A 135 0.99 11.87 -6.83
N THR A 136 1.04 12.30 -8.10
CA THR A 136 0.05 11.96 -9.13
C THR A 136 0.04 10.44 -9.40
N ALA A 137 1.18 9.85 -9.71
CA ALA A 137 1.28 8.41 -9.96
C ALA A 137 0.81 7.59 -8.75
N SER A 138 1.22 7.99 -7.56
CA SER A 138 0.81 7.37 -6.31
C SER A 138 -0.69 7.54 -6.03
N GLY A 139 -1.27 8.70 -6.37
CA GLY A 139 -2.70 9.00 -6.23
C GLY A 139 -3.55 8.08 -7.10
N VAL A 140 -3.21 7.96 -8.38
CA VAL A 140 -3.91 7.06 -9.30
C VAL A 140 -3.81 5.60 -8.83
N MET A 141 -2.60 5.14 -8.50
CA MET A 141 -2.40 3.77 -8.00
C MET A 141 -3.12 3.51 -6.67
N GLY A 142 -3.12 4.48 -5.76
CA GLY A 142 -3.81 4.40 -4.48
C GLY A 142 -5.33 4.39 -4.64
N GLY A 143 -5.85 5.28 -5.49
CA GLY A 143 -7.28 5.39 -5.75
C GLY A 143 -7.86 4.15 -6.40
N LEU A 144 -7.21 3.60 -7.42
CA LEU A 144 -7.70 2.43 -8.15
C LEU A 144 -7.39 1.10 -7.43
N PHE A 145 -6.18 0.95 -6.89
CA PHE A 145 -5.69 -0.37 -6.44
C PHE A 145 -5.37 -0.44 -4.95
N GLY A 146 -5.46 0.65 -4.19
CA GLY A 146 -5.02 0.69 -2.79
C GLY A 146 -3.50 0.58 -2.60
N MET A 147 -2.72 0.79 -3.65
CA MET A 147 -1.27 0.59 -3.69
C MET A 147 -0.53 1.91 -3.99
N HIS A 148 -0.51 2.82 -3.03
CA HIS A 148 0.08 4.15 -3.20
C HIS A 148 1.58 4.25 -2.85
N GLY A 149 2.17 3.18 -2.31
CA GLY A 149 3.55 3.18 -1.83
C GLY A 149 4.64 3.26 -2.91
N PRO A 150 4.60 2.46 -3.99
CA PRO A 150 5.74 2.27 -4.89
C PRO A 150 6.36 3.57 -5.44
N PRO A 151 5.62 4.53 -6.02
CA PRO A 151 6.22 5.74 -6.55
C PRO A 151 6.89 6.59 -5.45
N VAL A 152 6.24 6.70 -4.29
CA VAL A 152 6.75 7.51 -3.17
C VAL A 152 7.98 6.88 -2.53
N VAL A 153 7.99 5.55 -2.38
CA VAL A 153 9.17 4.83 -1.86
C VAL A 153 10.41 5.11 -2.70
N LEU A 154 10.28 5.11 -4.02
CA LEU A 154 11.40 5.43 -4.89
C LEU A 154 11.94 6.83 -4.69
N TYR A 155 11.04 7.80 -4.64
CA TYR A 155 11.40 9.18 -4.38
C TYR A 155 12.07 9.33 -3.01
N LEU A 156 11.48 8.76 -1.96
CA LEU A 156 12.00 8.89 -0.61
C LEU A 156 13.34 8.18 -0.40
N VAL A 157 13.54 6.99 -0.97
CA VAL A 157 14.84 6.29 -0.89
C VAL A 157 15.94 7.07 -1.61
N ALA A 158 15.60 7.84 -2.66
CA ALA A 158 16.56 8.69 -3.37
C ALA A 158 16.81 10.02 -2.66
N SER A 159 15.82 10.56 -1.93
CA SER A 159 15.88 11.92 -1.35
C SER A 159 16.14 11.94 0.16
N GLU A 160 15.91 10.83 0.85
CA GLU A 160 16.09 10.71 2.30
C GLU A 160 17.09 9.59 2.63
N PRO A 161 18.39 9.91 2.75
CA PRO A 161 19.43 8.90 2.98
C PRO A 161 19.36 8.30 4.39
N ASP A 162 18.84 9.07 5.35
CA ASP A 162 18.66 8.59 6.73
C ASP A 162 17.40 7.75 6.88
N LYS A 163 17.55 6.62 7.56
CA LYS A 163 16.49 5.62 7.75
C LYS A 163 15.31 6.15 8.57
N ASP A 164 15.57 6.96 9.60
CA ASP A 164 14.51 7.48 10.48
C ASP A 164 13.71 8.56 9.76
N HIS A 165 14.37 9.42 8.96
CA HIS A 165 13.70 10.37 8.07
C HIS A 165 12.86 9.65 7.02
N TYR A 166 13.42 8.64 6.35
CA TYR A 166 12.65 7.80 5.41
C TYR A 166 11.41 7.19 6.05
N MET A 167 11.57 6.57 7.25
CA MET A 167 10.44 5.95 7.96
C MET A 167 9.40 7.00 8.40
N GLY A 168 9.83 8.15 8.88
CA GLY A 168 8.94 9.26 9.22
C GLY A 168 8.13 9.73 8.02
N MET A 169 8.78 9.98 6.90
CA MET A 169 8.15 10.44 5.67
C MET A 169 7.16 9.42 5.12
N ILE A 170 7.56 8.15 4.95
CA ILE A 170 6.71 7.13 4.31
C ILE A 170 5.50 6.75 5.16
N GLN A 171 5.66 6.66 6.49
CA GLN A 171 4.54 6.29 7.37
C GLN A 171 3.56 7.46 7.55
N THR A 172 4.06 8.68 7.69
CA THR A 172 3.19 9.88 7.75
C THR A 172 2.43 10.07 6.44
N TYR A 173 3.12 9.87 5.30
CA TYR A 173 2.46 9.84 4.00
C TYR A 173 1.36 8.79 3.96
N ALA A 174 1.64 7.55 4.36
CA ALA A 174 0.67 6.46 4.36
C ALA A 174 -0.54 6.75 5.25
N VAL A 175 -0.34 7.34 6.43
CA VAL A 175 -1.45 7.72 7.33
C VAL A 175 -2.34 8.77 6.67
N ILE A 176 -1.78 9.88 6.20
CA ILE A 176 -2.56 10.97 5.60
C ILE A 176 -3.31 10.48 4.36
N THR A 177 -2.64 9.75 3.48
CA THR A 177 -3.23 9.27 2.22
C THR A 177 -4.31 8.22 2.44
N ASN A 178 -4.13 7.31 3.40
CA ASN A 178 -5.17 6.34 3.75
C ASN A 178 -6.39 7.02 4.41
N ILE A 179 -6.20 8.04 5.25
CA ILE A 179 -7.32 8.83 5.80
C ILE A 179 -8.14 9.43 4.65
N VAL A 180 -7.50 10.11 3.71
CA VAL A 180 -8.18 10.71 2.55
C VAL A 180 -8.91 9.64 1.74
N MET A 181 -8.24 8.53 1.39
CA MET A 181 -8.87 7.45 0.63
C MET A 181 -10.07 6.84 1.35
N VAL A 182 -9.98 6.60 2.66
CA VAL A 182 -11.09 6.04 3.45
C VAL A 182 -12.27 7.01 3.48
N ILE A 183 -12.03 8.31 3.67
CA ILE A 183 -13.10 9.33 3.65
C ILE A 183 -13.78 9.35 2.28
N VAL A 184 -13.02 9.46 1.19
CA VAL A 184 -13.62 9.51 -0.17
C VAL A 184 -14.39 8.21 -0.46
N ARG A 185 -13.88 7.05 -0.07
CA ARG A 185 -14.58 5.76 -0.24
C ARG A 185 -15.82 5.63 0.64
N ALA A 186 -15.80 6.20 1.85
CA ALA A 186 -16.98 6.26 2.70
C ALA A 186 -18.09 7.10 2.06
N CYS A 187 -17.73 8.25 1.47
CA CYS A 187 -18.69 9.09 0.72
C CYS A 187 -19.26 8.37 -0.52
N ASN A 188 -18.53 7.43 -1.11
CA ASN A 188 -19.00 6.62 -2.23
C ASN A 188 -19.60 5.26 -1.80
N GLY A 189 -19.93 5.08 -0.52
CA GLY A 189 -20.68 3.91 -0.02
C GLY A 189 -19.86 2.62 0.11
N TYR A 190 -18.51 2.65 -0.01
CA TYR A 190 -17.67 1.47 0.12
C TYR A 190 -17.35 1.05 1.56
N VAL A 191 -17.73 1.84 2.56
CA VAL A 191 -17.62 1.47 3.98
C VAL A 191 -18.92 0.77 4.40
N THR A 192 -19.02 -0.50 4.08
CA THR A 192 -20.20 -1.32 4.36
C THR A 192 -20.09 -2.03 5.72
N PRO A 193 -21.19 -2.60 6.25
CA PRO A 193 -21.13 -3.47 7.45
C PRO A 193 -20.20 -4.67 7.28
N ALA A 194 -20.07 -5.21 6.05
CA ALA A 194 -19.14 -6.28 5.74
C ALA A 194 -17.68 -5.85 5.90
N VAL A 195 -17.33 -4.65 5.44
CA VAL A 195 -15.99 -4.05 5.65
C VAL A 195 -15.74 -3.84 7.14
N GLY A 196 -16.70 -3.26 7.88
CA GLY A 196 -16.54 -2.98 9.30
C GLY A 196 -16.34 -4.25 10.14
N SER A 197 -17.16 -5.27 9.94
CA SER A 197 -17.02 -6.54 10.66
C SER A 197 -15.72 -7.26 10.32
N THR A 198 -15.37 -7.33 9.03
CA THR A 198 -14.12 -7.97 8.58
C THR A 198 -12.90 -7.24 9.10
N PHE A 199 -12.92 -5.90 9.16
CA PHE A 199 -11.85 -5.08 9.73
C PHE A 199 -11.56 -5.48 11.19
N ILE A 200 -12.60 -5.61 12.03
CA ILE A 200 -12.42 -5.98 13.45
C ILE A 200 -11.71 -7.32 13.58
N TYR A 201 -12.11 -8.34 12.82
CA TYR A 201 -11.45 -9.65 12.85
C TYR A 201 -10.02 -9.60 12.30
N ALA A 202 -9.79 -8.83 11.24
CA ALA A 202 -8.47 -8.70 10.61
C ALA A 202 -7.45 -7.97 11.50
N LEU A 203 -7.89 -7.16 12.48
CA LEU A 203 -7.02 -6.51 13.46
C LEU A 203 -6.19 -7.50 14.27
N SER A 204 -6.73 -8.69 14.57
CA SER A 204 -5.97 -9.74 15.28
C SER A 204 -4.78 -10.23 14.45
N GLY A 205 -5.01 -10.48 13.16
CA GLY A 205 -3.94 -10.83 12.22
C GLY A 205 -2.93 -9.70 12.05
N LEU A 206 -3.40 -8.46 11.91
CA LEU A 206 -2.53 -7.28 11.82
C LEU A 206 -1.60 -7.18 13.04
N ALA A 207 -2.12 -7.34 14.26
CA ALA A 207 -1.32 -7.28 15.48
C ALA A 207 -0.22 -8.36 15.49
N VAL A 208 -0.58 -9.59 15.15
CA VAL A 208 0.39 -10.70 15.04
C VAL A 208 1.48 -10.38 14.02
N GLY A 209 1.10 -9.87 12.84
CA GLY A 209 2.05 -9.53 11.78
C GLY A 209 2.99 -8.38 12.18
N VAL A 210 2.50 -7.35 12.87
CA VAL A 210 3.33 -6.26 13.40
C VAL A 210 4.33 -6.78 14.42
N LEU A 211 3.91 -7.64 15.35
CA LEU A 211 4.78 -8.22 16.37
C LEU A 211 5.86 -9.12 15.73
N ALA A 212 5.46 -10.01 14.84
CA ALA A 212 6.37 -10.87 14.09
C ALA A 212 7.34 -10.04 13.23
N GLY A 213 6.84 -9.00 12.56
CA GLY A 213 7.66 -8.09 11.75
C GLY A 213 8.69 -7.31 12.59
N ASN A 214 8.34 -6.89 13.81
CA ASN A 214 9.28 -6.26 14.74
C ASN A 214 10.42 -7.20 15.12
N TRP A 215 10.12 -8.48 15.35
CA TRP A 215 11.10 -9.49 15.67
C TRP A 215 12.02 -9.79 14.47
N ALA A 216 11.43 -9.97 13.28
CA ALA A 216 12.14 -10.27 12.05
C ALA A 216 13.05 -9.12 11.58
N TYR A 217 12.58 -7.88 11.70
CA TYR A 217 13.33 -6.68 11.31
C TYR A 217 14.72 -6.58 11.95
N LYS A 218 14.89 -7.14 13.16
CA LYS A 218 16.16 -7.16 13.88
C LYS A 218 17.08 -8.32 13.50
N ARG A 219 16.58 -9.36 12.81
CA ARG A 219 17.28 -10.64 12.63
C ARG A 219 17.47 -11.06 11.17
N ILE A 220 16.57 -10.65 10.28
CA ILE A 220 16.62 -11.09 8.88
C ILE A 220 17.29 -10.03 8.00
N PRO A 221 18.28 -10.39 7.17
CA PRO A 221 18.83 -9.49 6.18
C PRO A 221 17.73 -9.00 5.20
N ASN A 222 17.50 -7.71 5.18
CA ASN A 222 16.44 -7.09 4.37
C ASN A 222 16.47 -7.49 2.89
N ARG A 223 17.65 -7.79 2.34
CA ARG A 223 17.85 -8.10 0.92
C ARG A 223 17.12 -9.37 0.50
N ILE A 224 17.31 -10.47 1.22
CA ILE A 224 16.70 -11.78 0.88
C ILE A 224 15.18 -11.68 1.02
N PHE A 225 14.71 -11.12 2.13
CA PHE A 225 13.29 -10.96 2.38
C PHE A 225 12.60 -10.10 1.30
N THR A 226 13.22 -9.01 0.88
CA THR A 226 12.71 -8.12 -0.16
C THR A 226 12.54 -8.84 -1.50
N TYR A 227 13.52 -9.68 -1.90
CA TYR A 227 13.38 -10.48 -3.14
C TYR A 227 12.27 -11.52 -3.07
N LEU A 228 12.08 -12.19 -1.94
CA LEU A 228 10.98 -13.14 -1.75
C LEU A 228 9.61 -12.45 -1.87
N VAL A 229 9.47 -11.25 -1.29
CA VAL A 229 8.23 -10.47 -1.41
C VAL A 229 7.97 -10.05 -2.85
N TYR A 230 8.99 -9.61 -3.60
CA TYR A 230 8.81 -9.24 -5.01
C TYR A 230 8.44 -10.44 -5.88
N ALA A 231 9.07 -11.59 -5.64
CA ALA A 231 8.71 -12.84 -6.33
C ALA A 231 7.25 -13.23 -6.03
N TYR A 232 6.84 -13.17 -4.76
CA TYR A 232 5.45 -13.44 -4.37
C TYR A 232 4.46 -12.49 -5.07
N ILE A 233 4.75 -11.18 -5.09
CA ILE A 233 3.90 -10.19 -5.75
C ILE A 233 3.79 -10.47 -7.26
N GLY A 234 4.90 -10.79 -7.91
CA GLY A 234 4.92 -11.10 -9.35
C GLY A 234 4.11 -12.35 -9.69
N ILE A 235 4.30 -13.43 -8.94
CA ILE A 235 3.53 -14.68 -9.11
C ILE A 235 2.04 -14.43 -8.87
N SER A 236 1.70 -13.71 -7.80
CA SER A 236 0.31 -13.36 -7.51
C SER A 236 -0.32 -12.51 -8.62
N GLY A 237 0.45 -11.58 -9.19
CA GLY A 237 0.00 -10.77 -10.33
C GLY A 237 -0.33 -11.62 -11.56
N ILE A 238 0.49 -12.62 -11.86
CA ILE A 238 0.25 -13.57 -12.95
C ILE A 238 -1.03 -14.38 -12.69
N ILE A 239 -1.18 -14.93 -11.47
CA ILE A 239 -2.37 -15.69 -11.09
C ILE A 239 -3.63 -14.82 -11.24
N ILE A 240 -3.62 -13.61 -10.68
CA ILE A 240 -4.77 -12.70 -10.75
C ILE A 240 -5.12 -12.37 -12.20
N PHE A 241 -4.13 -12.10 -13.05
CA PHE A 241 -4.37 -11.77 -14.46
C PHE A 241 -5.09 -12.90 -15.21
N PHE A 242 -4.73 -14.16 -14.94
CA PHE A 242 -5.33 -15.31 -15.61
C PHE A 242 -6.64 -15.82 -14.95
N THR A 243 -6.92 -15.43 -13.71
CA THR A 243 -8.13 -15.86 -12.97
C THR A 243 -9.20 -14.78 -12.86
N ALA A 244 -8.91 -13.56 -13.31
CA ALA A 244 -9.87 -12.46 -13.35
C ALA A 244 -10.89 -12.65 -14.48
#